data_2dc106cdce7c97f64771e9f36311be51
#
_entry.id   2dc106cdce7c97f64771e9f36311be51
#
_cell.length_a   1.000
_cell.length_b   1.000
_cell.length_c   1.000
_cell.angle_alpha   90.00
_cell.angle_beta   90.00
_cell.angle_gamma   90.00
#
_symmetry.space_group_name_H-M   'P 1'
#
loop_
_entity.id
_entity.type
_entity.pdbx_description
1 polymer ?
#
loop_
_entity_poly.entity_id
_entity_poly.type
_entity_poly.pdbx_seq_one_letter_code
_entity_poly.pdbx_strand_id
1 'polypeptide(L)'
;MTIKTLGAGRSLLIITALFVLISAPLAAQQLKFASLGNFQLENGQTIRGLKIGYRTLGKLNPQKSNVVVFPTWFTGTTKDLVDLIGPGKLVDSSKYYVILVDALGDGVTSSPSNSKDQPRMQFPRFTIRDMVKSQHALLTRVLGISHVHALIGISMGGMQTFQWMVSYPSFMDKAVPIVGSPQLTSYDLLLWTAELHAIEYSKDWNNGNYTSPPIGAMATVADIHELNLTTPAYRASQTSPAAFPKFLADTQKSTLENFDANNWVRQLQALMADDVSRPFGGSMEKAAAVVRARVLVVPSLQDHMVNPTPALNFARLIHARVFKLTSDCGHLATGCESKRLYPAVNAFLGE
;
A
#
# COMPACT_ATOMS: atom_id res chain seq x y z
N MET A 1 89.88 12.36 11.37
CA MET A 1 89.62 12.73 9.96
C MET A 1 88.26 12.14 9.58
N THR A 2 87.24 13.00 9.67
CA THR A 2 85.83 12.52 9.66
C THR A 2 85.17 13.13 8.47
N ILE A 3 84.65 12.31 7.58
CA ILE A 3 83.89 12.75 6.40
C ILE A 3 82.39 12.51 6.73
N LYS A 4 81.61 13.60 6.70
CA LYS A 4 80.17 13.60 6.79
C LYS A 4 79.55 13.35 5.41
N THR A 5 78.67 12.36 5.30
CA THR A 5 77.78 12.19 4.13
C THR A 5 76.39 12.68 4.47
N LEU A 6 75.88 13.65 3.66
CA LEU A 6 74.48 14.10 3.70
C LEU A 6 73.59 13.10 3.01
N GLY A 7 72.57 12.65 3.72
CA GLY A 7 71.48 11.88 3.17
C GLY A 7 70.31 12.78 2.82
N ALA A 8 69.91 12.77 1.53
CA ALA A 8 68.72 13.47 1.02
C ALA A 8 67.45 12.69 1.33
N GLY A 9 66.63 13.24 2.22
CA GLY A 9 65.29 12.73 2.49
C GLY A 9 64.29 13.06 1.38
N ARG A 10 63.75 12.04 0.70
CA ARG A 10 62.60 12.18 -0.19
C ARG A 10 61.32 12.10 0.63
N SER A 11 60.65 13.23 0.82
CA SER A 11 59.29 13.27 1.40
C SER A 11 58.27 12.76 0.39
N LEU A 12 57.69 11.62 0.70
CA LEU A 12 56.58 11.04 -0.07
C LEU A 12 55.28 11.70 0.39
N LEU A 13 54.72 12.61 -0.39
CA LEU A 13 53.36 13.14 -0.16
C LEU A 13 52.33 12.08 -0.50
N ILE A 14 51.73 11.49 0.53
CA ILE A 14 50.56 10.61 0.37
C ILE A 14 49.34 11.53 0.27
N ILE A 15 48.80 11.67 -0.95
CA ILE A 15 47.50 12.33 -1.18
C ILE A 15 46.43 11.32 -0.84
N THR A 16 45.88 11.46 0.35
CA THR A 16 44.67 10.70 0.77
C THR A 16 43.44 11.28 0.05
N ALA A 17 42.99 10.64 -1.02
CA ALA A 17 41.75 11.00 -1.67
C ALA A 17 40.59 10.68 -0.73
N LEU A 18 40.02 11.68 -0.13
CA LEU A 18 38.80 11.59 0.68
C LEU A 18 37.61 11.35 -0.27
N PHE A 19 37.18 10.10 -0.42
CA PHE A 19 35.91 9.77 -1.08
C PHE A 19 34.78 10.29 -0.18
N VAL A 20 34.30 11.48 -0.46
CA VAL A 20 33.03 11.96 0.08
C VAL A 20 31.93 11.13 -0.56
N LEU A 21 31.46 10.11 0.14
CA LEU A 21 30.19 9.44 -0.16
C LEU A 21 29.09 10.50 0.01
N ILE A 22 28.71 11.15 -1.10
CA ILE A 22 27.54 12.01 -1.14
C ILE A 22 26.35 11.07 -0.98
N SER A 23 25.87 10.93 0.26
CA SER A 23 24.56 10.34 0.55
C SER A 23 23.53 11.19 -0.19
N ALA A 24 22.90 10.63 -1.23
CA ALA A 24 21.80 11.26 -1.95
C ALA A 24 20.68 11.60 -0.94
N PRO A 25 20.02 12.72 -1.07
CA PRO A 25 19.44 13.45 0.05
C PRO A 25 18.16 12.79 0.59
N LEU A 26 18.01 12.85 1.91
CA LEU A 26 16.78 12.64 2.68
C LEU A 26 15.53 13.37 2.10
N ALA A 27 15.71 14.38 1.26
CA ALA A 27 14.65 15.16 0.64
C ALA A 27 13.71 14.35 -0.28
N ALA A 28 14.20 13.26 -0.90
CA ALA A 28 13.38 12.41 -1.78
C ALA A 28 12.36 11.54 -1.00
N GLN A 29 12.59 11.31 0.30
CA GLN A 29 11.71 10.50 1.16
C GLN A 29 10.71 11.34 1.97
N GLN A 30 10.74 12.68 1.84
CA GLN A 30 9.82 13.55 2.58
C GLN A 30 8.39 13.39 2.10
N LEU A 31 7.45 13.40 3.05
CA LEU A 31 6.03 13.46 2.77
C LEU A 31 5.69 14.80 2.11
N LYS A 32 5.01 14.72 0.98
CA LYS A 32 4.51 15.84 0.20
C LYS A 32 3.00 15.80 0.15
N PHE A 33 2.37 16.94 -0.05
CA PHE A 33 0.94 17.06 -0.21
C PHE A 33 0.58 17.76 -1.52
N ALA A 34 -0.42 17.22 -2.22
CA ALA A 34 -1.04 17.84 -3.38
C ALA A 34 -2.48 18.22 -3.03
N SER A 35 -2.89 19.43 -3.39
CA SER A 35 -4.29 19.85 -3.28
C SER A 35 -5.03 19.55 -4.59
N LEU A 36 -6.13 18.82 -4.49
CA LEU A 36 -7.03 18.55 -5.62
C LEU A 36 -8.31 19.38 -5.57
N GLY A 37 -8.45 20.28 -4.58
CA GLY A 37 -9.65 21.10 -4.39
C GLY A 37 -10.88 20.26 -4.02
N ASN A 38 -12.05 20.72 -4.41
CA ASN A 38 -13.28 19.95 -4.22
C ASN A 38 -13.32 18.76 -5.17
N PHE A 39 -13.39 17.55 -4.60
CA PHE A 39 -13.26 16.30 -5.34
C PHE A 39 -14.58 15.52 -5.31
N GLN A 40 -15.22 15.39 -6.46
CA GLN A 40 -16.47 14.65 -6.61
C GLN A 40 -16.23 13.15 -6.62
N LEU A 41 -16.92 12.44 -5.73
CA LEU A 41 -16.93 10.98 -5.61
C LEU A 41 -17.95 10.35 -6.56
N GLU A 42 -17.86 9.04 -6.79
CA GLU A 42 -18.76 8.30 -7.67
C GLU A 42 -20.23 8.27 -7.17
N ASN A 43 -20.42 8.39 -5.86
CA ASN A 43 -21.75 8.47 -5.24
C ASN A 43 -22.38 9.87 -5.29
N GLY A 44 -21.76 10.82 -5.98
CA GLY A 44 -22.23 12.22 -6.11
C GLY A 44 -21.83 13.12 -4.94
N GLN A 45 -21.30 12.59 -3.84
CA GLN A 45 -20.81 13.41 -2.74
C GLN A 45 -19.47 14.07 -3.11
N THR A 46 -19.05 15.05 -2.33
CA THR A 46 -17.81 15.80 -2.57
C THR A 46 -16.94 15.81 -1.33
N ILE A 47 -15.67 15.43 -1.46
CA ILE A 47 -14.64 15.74 -0.45
C ILE A 47 -14.20 17.19 -0.70
N ARG A 48 -14.43 18.07 0.29
CA ARG A 48 -14.02 19.47 0.21
C ARG A 48 -12.54 19.60 0.48
N GLY A 49 -11.84 20.34 -0.39
CA GLY A 49 -10.42 20.63 -0.19
C GLY A 49 -9.54 19.39 -0.10
N LEU A 50 -9.80 18.38 -0.94
CA LEU A 50 -9.03 17.12 -0.93
C LEU A 50 -7.52 17.39 -1.03
N LYS A 51 -6.77 16.87 -0.06
CA LYS A 51 -5.31 16.81 -0.05
C LYS A 51 -4.87 15.36 -0.13
N ILE A 52 -3.92 15.06 -1.00
CA ILE A 52 -3.31 13.73 -1.13
C ILE A 52 -1.86 13.79 -0.64
N GLY A 53 -1.52 12.90 0.28
CA GLY A 53 -0.15 12.65 0.71
C GLY A 53 0.57 11.74 -0.28
N TYR A 54 1.83 12.01 -0.54
CA TYR A 54 2.67 11.14 -1.37
C TYR A 54 4.16 11.32 -1.06
N ARG A 55 4.96 10.31 -1.40
CA ARG A 55 6.42 10.35 -1.35
C ARG A 55 6.99 9.97 -2.71
N THR A 56 8.23 10.38 -2.98
CA THR A 56 8.91 9.98 -4.20
C THR A 56 10.30 9.45 -3.88
N LEU A 57 10.70 8.36 -4.53
CA LEU A 57 12.03 7.76 -4.39
C LEU A 57 12.62 7.46 -5.76
N GLY A 58 13.94 7.48 -5.88
CA GLY A 58 14.62 7.30 -7.17
C GLY A 58 14.67 8.57 -8.01
N LYS A 59 15.07 8.44 -9.27
CA LYS A 59 15.26 9.56 -10.20
C LYS A 59 14.35 9.40 -11.42
N LEU A 60 13.54 10.42 -11.66
CA LEU A 60 12.70 10.49 -12.87
C LEU A 60 13.58 10.72 -14.10
N ASN A 61 13.41 9.88 -15.13
CA ASN A 61 14.11 10.08 -16.41
C ASN A 61 13.43 11.20 -17.23
N PRO A 62 14.15 11.81 -18.19
CA PRO A 62 13.60 12.91 -19.00
C PRO A 62 12.34 12.55 -19.77
N GLN A 63 12.17 11.30 -20.18
CA GLN A 63 11.03 10.78 -20.91
C GLN A 63 9.84 10.43 -19.99
N LYS A 64 10.01 10.48 -18.67
CA LYS A 64 9.06 10.04 -17.64
C LYS A 64 8.59 8.59 -17.82
N SER A 65 9.39 7.75 -18.47
CA SER A 65 9.05 6.36 -18.81
C SER A 65 9.39 5.33 -17.73
N ASN A 66 10.00 5.75 -16.61
CA ASN A 66 10.43 4.88 -15.52
C ASN A 66 9.60 5.06 -14.23
N VAL A 67 8.38 5.54 -14.34
CA VAL A 67 7.52 5.80 -13.19
C VAL A 67 6.85 4.50 -12.71
N VAL A 68 6.98 4.20 -11.42
CA VAL A 68 6.22 3.14 -10.74
C VAL A 68 5.36 3.81 -9.66
N VAL A 69 4.06 3.51 -9.64
CA VAL A 69 3.13 4.00 -8.63
C VAL A 69 2.79 2.89 -7.65
N PHE A 70 2.80 3.22 -6.37
CA PHE A 70 2.55 2.26 -5.31
C PHE A 70 1.62 2.88 -4.24
N PRO A 71 0.31 2.64 -4.32
CA PRO A 71 -0.66 3.07 -3.31
C PRO A 71 -0.56 2.23 -2.03
N THR A 72 -0.91 2.83 -0.90
CA THR A 72 -0.86 2.18 0.42
C THR A 72 -1.93 1.09 0.58
N TRP A 73 -1.66 0.15 1.50
CA TRP A 73 -2.63 -0.84 1.97
C TRP A 73 -3.60 -0.25 2.99
N PHE A 74 -4.55 -1.05 3.45
CA PHE A 74 -5.53 -0.68 4.47
C PHE A 74 -4.83 -0.19 5.74
N THR A 75 -5.21 0.98 6.22
CA THR A 75 -4.62 1.68 7.37
C THR A 75 -3.14 2.08 7.24
N GLY A 76 -2.43 1.56 6.24
CA GLY A 76 -1.02 1.89 6.02
C GLY A 76 -0.81 3.27 5.42
N THR A 77 0.37 3.82 5.65
CA THR A 77 0.82 5.10 5.10
C THR A 77 2.01 4.91 4.16
N THR A 78 2.34 5.94 3.40
CA THR A 78 3.55 5.90 2.54
C THR A 78 4.84 5.71 3.33
N LYS A 79 4.87 6.01 4.63
CA LYS A 79 6.01 5.72 5.50
C LYS A 79 6.29 4.22 5.58
N ASP A 80 5.23 3.41 5.66
CA ASP A 80 5.32 1.96 5.79
C ASP A 80 5.81 1.28 4.50
N LEU A 81 5.65 1.95 3.34
CA LEU A 81 6.11 1.46 2.05
C LEU A 81 7.59 1.76 1.76
N VAL A 82 8.21 2.74 2.44
CA VAL A 82 9.58 3.19 2.15
C VAL A 82 10.58 2.03 2.20
N ASP A 83 10.45 1.15 3.17
CA ASP A 83 11.36 0.01 3.36
C ASP A 83 11.25 -1.06 2.27
N LEU A 84 10.22 -1.01 1.43
CA LEU A 84 10.05 -1.88 0.28
C LEU A 84 10.73 -1.35 -0.99
N ILE A 85 11.31 -0.14 -0.93
CA ILE A 85 11.85 0.57 -2.08
C ILE A 85 13.37 0.73 -1.94
N GLY A 86 14.11 0.29 -2.95
CA GLY A 86 15.57 0.40 -2.99
C GLY A 86 16.22 -0.76 -3.75
N PRO A 87 17.54 -0.71 -3.93
CA PRO A 87 18.29 -1.82 -4.53
C PRO A 87 18.06 -3.13 -3.77
N GLY A 88 17.67 -4.19 -4.50
CA GLY A 88 17.36 -5.51 -3.91
C GLY A 88 16.05 -5.59 -3.13
N LYS A 89 15.26 -4.53 -3.08
CA LYS A 89 13.91 -4.47 -2.47
C LYS A 89 12.83 -4.81 -3.51
N LEU A 90 11.56 -4.73 -3.10
CA LEU A 90 10.42 -5.05 -3.95
C LEU A 90 10.37 -4.20 -5.23
N VAL A 91 10.71 -2.92 -5.14
CA VAL A 91 10.90 -2.03 -6.29
C VAL A 91 12.26 -1.35 -6.20
N ASP A 92 13.08 -1.51 -7.22
CA ASP A 92 14.44 -0.97 -7.27
C ASP A 92 14.43 0.52 -7.66
N SER A 93 14.61 1.41 -6.68
CA SER A 93 14.68 2.86 -6.92
C SER A 93 15.95 3.33 -7.63
N SER A 94 16.94 2.47 -7.89
CA SER A 94 18.06 2.81 -8.77
C SER A 94 17.65 2.80 -10.25
N LYS A 95 16.57 2.08 -10.60
CA LYS A 95 16.02 1.95 -11.95
C LYS A 95 14.75 2.76 -12.15
N TYR A 96 13.90 2.82 -11.13
CA TYR A 96 12.56 3.39 -11.23
C TYR A 96 12.41 4.64 -10.35
N TYR A 97 11.61 5.58 -10.85
CA TYR A 97 11.08 6.67 -10.04
C TYR A 97 9.78 6.22 -9.42
N VAL A 98 9.81 5.95 -8.13
CA VAL A 98 8.67 5.38 -7.39
C VAL A 98 7.87 6.50 -6.73
N ILE A 99 6.57 6.52 -6.97
CA ILE A 99 5.61 7.42 -6.35
C ILE A 99 4.75 6.58 -5.40
N LEU A 100 4.99 6.72 -4.11
CA LEU A 100 4.16 6.15 -3.05
C LEU A 100 3.00 7.11 -2.80
N VAL A 101 1.76 6.61 -2.75
CA VAL A 101 0.57 7.45 -2.57
C VAL A 101 -0.23 6.98 -1.38
N ASP A 102 -0.45 7.89 -0.43
CA ASP A 102 -1.33 7.68 0.72
C ASP A 102 -2.79 7.60 0.26
N ALA A 103 -3.50 6.54 0.65
CA ALA A 103 -4.89 6.30 0.24
C ALA A 103 -5.86 7.24 0.98
N LEU A 104 -7.04 7.49 0.40
CA LEU A 104 -8.10 8.21 1.10
C LEU A 104 -8.43 7.52 2.44
N GLY A 105 -8.57 8.31 3.49
CA GLY A 105 -9.00 7.80 4.79
C GLY A 105 -7.92 7.19 5.66
N ASP A 106 -6.64 7.27 5.29
CA ASP A 106 -5.52 6.69 6.05
C ASP A 106 -4.98 7.57 7.20
N GLY A 107 -5.51 8.78 7.35
CA GLY A 107 -5.04 9.75 8.36
C GLY A 107 -3.96 10.71 7.86
N VAL A 108 -3.34 10.46 6.69
CA VAL A 108 -2.37 11.33 6.01
C VAL A 108 -3.04 12.09 4.87
N THR A 109 -3.54 11.38 3.88
CA THR A 109 -4.46 11.92 2.89
C THR A 109 -5.76 12.35 3.58
N SER A 110 -6.57 13.21 2.97
CA SER A 110 -7.84 13.64 3.55
C SER A 110 -8.64 12.46 4.10
N SER A 111 -9.03 12.58 5.36
CA SER A 111 -9.56 11.49 6.19
C SER A 111 -10.58 12.03 7.20
N PRO A 112 -11.45 11.20 7.78
CA PRO A 112 -12.30 11.57 8.90
C PRO A 112 -11.57 12.29 10.05
N SER A 113 -10.37 11.82 10.39
CA SER A 113 -9.60 12.35 11.52
C SER A 113 -8.93 13.70 11.27
N ASN A 114 -8.65 14.06 9.99
CA ASN A 114 -7.89 15.26 9.64
C ASN A 114 -8.67 16.29 8.81
N SER A 115 -9.89 15.99 8.37
CA SER A 115 -10.73 16.94 7.63
C SER A 115 -11.31 17.99 8.55
N LYS A 116 -11.08 19.29 8.25
CA LYS A 116 -11.64 20.41 9.01
C LYS A 116 -13.11 20.68 8.62
N ASP A 117 -13.42 20.57 7.32
CA ASP A 117 -14.74 20.92 6.77
C ASP A 117 -15.75 19.77 6.86
N GLN A 118 -15.27 18.55 6.98
CA GLN A 118 -16.08 17.33 7.03
C GLN A 118 -15.45 16.34 8.04
N PRO A 119 -15.36 16.71 9.33
CA PRO A 119 -14.69 15.89 10.34
C PRO A 119 -15.46 14.63 10.66
N ARG A 120 -14.76 13.61 11.17
CA ARG A 120 -15.35 12.37 11.69
C ARG A 120 -16.25 11.70 10.64
N MET A 121 -17.44 11.25 11.03
CA MET A 121 -18.39 10.57 10.14
C MET A 121 -19.15 11.51 9.20
N GLN A 122 -18.92 12.83 9.25
CA GLN A 122 -19.32 13.77 8.19
C GLN A 122 -18.43 13.63 6.93
N PHE A 123 -17.24 13.04 7.08
CA PHE A 123 -16.40 12.72 5.93
C PHE A 123 -17.16 11.76 5.00
N PRO A 124 -17.27 12.06 3.68
CA PRO A 124 -18.05 11.26 2.76
C PRO A 124 -17.59 9.80 2.69
N ARG A 125 -18.51 8.88 2.41
CA ARG A 125 -18.15 7.52 2.01
C ARG A 125 -17.51 7.57 0.63
N PHE A 126 -16.38 6.91 0.48
CA PHE A 126 -15.64 6.75 -0.77
C PHE A 126 -15.44 5.28 -1.08
N THR A 127 -14.95 4.97 -2.27
CA THR A 127 -14.70 3.61 -2.75
C THR A 127 -13.24 3.45 -3.18
N ILE A 128 -12.80 2.22 -3.44
CA ILE A 128 -11.49 1.94 -4.07
C ILE A 128 -11.36 2.68 -5.40
N ARG A 129 -12.45 2.80 -6.16
CA ARG A 129 -12.46 3.58 -7.42
C ARG A 129 -12.23 5.07 -7.18
N ASP A 130 -12.79 5.64 -6.12
CA ASP A 130 -12.53 7.03 -5.76
C ASP A 130 -11.07 7.25 -5.34
N MET A 131 -10.46 6.29 -4.63
CA MET A 131 -9.02 6.31 -4.34
C MET A 131 -8.22 6.37 -5.63
N VAL A 132 -8.48 5.46 -6.56
CA VAL A 132 -7.82 5.40 -7.88
C VAL A 132 -8.03 6.68 -8.69
N LYS A 133 -9.26 7.22 -8.71
CA LYS A 133 -9.58 8.49 -9.38
C LYS A 133 -8.78 9.66 -8.80
N SER A 134 -8.60 9.69 -7.48
CA SER A 134 -7.82 10.74 -6.81
C SER A 134 -6.32 10.62 -7.12
N GLN A 135 -5.79 9.41 -7.16
CA GLN A 135 -4.40 9.13 -7.54
C GLN A 135 -4.14 9.48 -9.00
N HIS A 136 -5.07 9.16 -9.90
CA HIS A 136 -4.98 9.55 -11.30
C HIS A 136 -4.96 11.08 -11.44
N ALA A 137 -5.77 11.80 -10.66
CA ALA A 137 -5.75 13.25 -10.65
C ALA A 137 -4.43 13.82 -10.09
N LEU A 138 -3.85 13.22 -9.05
CA LEU A 138 -2.50 13.54 -8.56
C LEU A 138 -1.46 13.41 -9.68
N LEU A 139 -1.43 12.27 -10.35
CA LEU A 139 -0.44 12.01 -11.40
C LEU A 139 -0.58 12.97 -12.57
N THR A 140 -1.80 13.12 -13.09
CA THR A 140 -2.04 13.89 -14.33
C THR A 140 -2.04 15.39 -14.12
N ARG A 141 -2.74 15.89 -13.09
CA ARG A 141 -2.96 17.34 -12.92
C ARG A 141 -1.84 18.02 -12.13
N VAL A 142 -1.21 17.30 -11.19
CA VAL A 142 -0.20 17.88 -10.31
C VAL A 142 1.22 17.51 -10.74
N LEU A 143 1.46 16.21 -11.03
CA LEU A 143 2.81 15.73 -11.35
C LEU A 143 3.12 15.74 -12.87
N GLY A 144 2.10 16.00 -13.72
CA GLY A 144 2.26 16.01 -15.17
C GLY A 144 2.73 14.67 -15.75
N ILE A 145 2.22 13.57 -15.17
CA ILE A 145 2.50 12.19 -15.59
C ILE A 145 1.24 11.64 -16.25
N SER A 146 1.31 11.37 -17.54
CA SER A 146 0.20 10.87 -18.36
C SER A 146 0.24 9.37 -18.61
N HIS A 147 1.35 8.72 -18.25
CA HIS A 147 1.55 7.27 -18.39
C HIS A 147 2.59 6.79 -17.38
N VAL A 148 2.49 5.55 -16.91
CA VAL A 148 3.44 4.96 -15.96
C VAL A 148 3.97 3.62 -16.47
N HIS A 149 5.21 3.32 -16.13
CA HIS A 149 5.81 2.01 -16.39
C HIS A 149 5.07 0.89 -15.67
N ALA A 150 4.72 1.12 -14.39
CA ALA A 150 3.99 0.10 -13.64
C ALA A 150 3.14 0.68 -12.50
N LEU A 151 2.05 -0.03 -12.20
CA LEU A 151 1.31 0.03 -10.93
C LEU A 151 1.65 -1.23 -10.13
N ILE A 152 1.97 -1.06 -8.86
CA ILE A 152 2.20 -2.16 -7.93
C ILE A 152 1.45 -1.86 -6.62
N GLY A 153 0.86 -2.86 -5.98
CA GLY A 153 0.19 -2.64 -4.70
C GLY A 153 0.02 -3.93 -3.92
N ILE A 154 0.04 -3.82 -2.60
CA ILE A 154 -0.14 -4.93 -1.66
C ILE A 154 -1.49 -4.76 -0.96
N SER A 155 -2.27 -5.85 -0.77
CA SER A 155 -3.54 -5.86 -0.03
C SER A 155 -4.56 -4.87 -0.64
N MET A 156 -5.07 -3.90 0.10
CA MET A 156 -5.90 -2.82 -0.46
C MET A 156 -5.17 -2.06 -1.58
N GLY A 157 -3.84 -1.93 -1.54
CA GLY A 157 -3.04 -1.42 -2.67
C GLY A 157 -3.14 -2.32 -3.90
N GLY A 158 -3.23 -3.63 -3.71
CA GLY A 158 -3.49 -4.60 -4.77
C GLY A 158 -4.90 -4.48 -5.35
N MET A 159 -5.92 -4.23 -4.51
CA MET A 159 -7.30 -3.94 -4.95
C MET A 159 -7.31 -2.65 -5.79
N GLN A 160 -6.64 -1.60 -5.34
CA GLN A 160 -6.46 -0.37 -6.11
C GLN A 160 -5.75 -0.65 -7.45
N THR A 161 -4.76 -1.57 -7.49
CA THR A 161 -4.08 -1.95 -8.73
C THR A 161 -5.02 -2.63 -9.71
N PHE A 162 -5.89 -3.56 -9.25
CA PHE A 162 -6.95 -4.13 -10.09
C PHE A 162 -7.91 -3.04 -10.60
N GLN A 163 -8.33 -2.13 -9.74
CA GLN A 163 -9.21 -1.02 -10.13
C GLN A 163 -8.56 -0.09 -11.15
N TRP A 164 -7.25 0.19 -11.01
CA TRP A 164 -6.49 0.98 -11.99
C TRP A 164 -6.52 0.34 -13.38
N MET A 165 -6.29 -0.97 -13.48
CA MET A 165 -6.26 -1.69 -14.76
C MET A 165 -7.57 -1.55 -15.54
N VAL A 166 -8.71 -1.53 -14.85
CA VAL A 166 -10.03 -1.44 -15.50
C VAL A 166 -10.51 0.00 -15.68
N SER A 167 -10.11 0.94 -14.80
CA SER A 167 -10.51 2.35 -14.91
C SER A 167 -9.68 3.13 -15.91
N TYR A 168 -8.40 2.82 -16.03
CA TYR A 168 -7.43 3.54 -16.88
C TYR A 168 -6.53 2.56 -17.64
N PRO A 169 -7.10 1.71 -18.52
CA PRO A 169 -6.39 0.57 -19.10
C PRO A 169 -5.17 0.95 -19.96
N SER A 170 -5.13 2.17 -20.49
CA SER A 170 -4.01 2.67 -21.31
C SER A 170 -2.98 3.48 -20.52
N PHE A 171 -3.13 3.60 -19.19
CA PHE A 171 -2.30 4.48 -18.38
C PHE A 171 -1.00 3.81 -17.89
N MET A 172 -0.88 2.47 -18.01
CA MET A 172 0.27 1.73 -17.53
C MET A 172 0.69 0.61 -18.50
N ASP A 173 2.00 0.31 -18.54
CA ASP A 173 2.53 -0.84 -19.28
C ASP A 173 2.35 -2.13 -18.48
N LYS A 174 2.54 -2.07 -17.17
CA LYS A 174 2.55 -3.24 -16.28
C LYS A 174 1.72 -3.02 -15.02
N ALA A 175 1.21 -4.12 -14.45
CA ALA A 175 0.52 -4.11 -13.18
C ALA A 175 0.90 -5.33 -12.33
N VAL A 176 1.12 -5.10 -11.03
CA VAL A 176 1.49 -6.15 -10.07
C VAL A 176 0.59 -6.06 -8.83
N PRO A 177 -0.64 -6.59 -8.89
CA PRO A 177 -1.48 -6.73 -7.70
C PRO A 177 -0.97 -7.88 -6.82
N ILE A 178 -0.63 -7.58 -5.58
CA ILE A 178 -0.05 -8.51 -4.60
C ILE A 178 -1.07 -8.67 -3.45
N VAL A 179 -1.45 -9.89 -3.12
CA VAL A 179 -2.42 -10.28 -2.07
C VAL A 179 -3.65 -9.35 -2.02
N GLY A 180 -4.11 -8.92 -3.19
CA GLY A 180 -5.31 -8.10 -3.38
C GLY A 180 -6.37 -8.87 -4.16
N SER A 181 -7.58 -8.31 -4.26
CA SER A 181 -8.70 -8.92 -4.97
C SER A 181 -9.37 -7.92 -5.90
N PRO A 182 -9.90 -8.31 -7.07
CA PRO A 182 -10.75 -7.47 -7.91
C PRO A 182 -12.19 -7.37 -7.41
N GLN A 183 -12.57 -8.25 -6.48
CA GLN A 183 -13.89 -8.31 -5.86
C GLN A 183 -13.81 -9.17 -4.59
N LEU A 184 -14.50 -8.76 -3.53
CA LEU A 184 -14.52 -9.52 -2.28
C LEU A 184 -15.45 -10.74 -2.37
N THR A 185 -15.07 -11.81 -1.68
CA THR A 185 -15.95 -12.98 -1.46
C THR A 185 -16.85 -12.77 -0.25
N SER A 186 -17.84 -13.66 -0.08
CA SER A 186 -18.68 -13.66 1.13
C SER A 186 -17.88 -13.88 2.42
N TYR A 187 -16.75 -14.60 2.35
CA TYR A 187 -15.86 -14.79 3.49
C TYR A 187 -15.18 -13.47 3.89
N ASP A 188 -14.62 -12.76 2.92
CA ASP A 188 -13.99 -11.45 3.15
C ASP A 188 -15.02 -10.45 3.70
N LEU A 189 -16.22 -10.42 3.12
CA LEU A 189 -17.32 -9.56 3.59
C LEU A 189 -17.74 -9.89 5.02
N LEU A 190 -17.74 -11.17 5.43
CA LEU A 190 -18.05 -11.57 6.81
C LEU A 190 -17.00 -11.05 7.78
N LEU A 191 -15.70 -11.20 7.44
CA LEU A 191 -14.59 -10.68 8.25
C LEU A 191 -14.71 -9.16 8.44
N TRP A 192 -14.80 -8.41 7.34
CA TRP A 192 -14.86 -6.96 7.40
C TRP A 192 -16.15 -6.44 8.06
N THR A 193 -17.25 -7.18 7.93
CA THR A 193 -18.49 -6.89 8.67
C THR A 193 -18.31 -7.10 10.17
N ALA A 194 -17.59 -8.14 10.60
CA ALA A 194 -17.31 -8.36 12.03
C ALA A 194 -16.47 -7.22 12.63
N GLU A 195 -15.43 -6.74 11.93
CA GLU A 195 -14.64 -5.58 12.37
C GLU A 195 -15.49 -4.29 12.41
N LEU A 196 -16.30 -4.06 11.38
CA LEU A 196 -17.19 -2.90 11.31
C LEU A 196 -18.19 -2.90 12.48
N HIS A 197 -18.81 -4.03 12.77
CA HIS A 197 -19.75 -4.19 13.89
C HIS A 197 -19.05 -4.03 15.24
N ALA A 198 -17.79 -4.49 15.40
CA ALA A 198 -17.03 -4.28 16.63
C ALA A 198 -16.88 -2.79 16.97
N ILE A 199 -16.76 -1.94 15.94
CA ILE A 199 -16.72 -0.48 16.13
C ILE A 199 -18.13 0.09 16.27
N GLU A 200 -19.03 -0.19 15.31
CA GLU A 200 -20.33 0.49 15.21
C GLU A 200 -21.28 0.15 16.37
N TYR A 201 -21.16 -1.04 16.98
CA TYR A 201 -21.97 -1.44 18.14
C TYR A 201 -21.37 -1.02 19.47
N SER A 202 -20.14 -0.51 19.47
CA SER A 202 -19.51 0.02 20.69
C SER A 202 -20.14 1.34 21.11
N LYS A 203 -20.55 1.44 22.37
CA LYS A 203 -21.04 2.70 22.94
C LYS A 203 -19.97 3.79 22.93
N ASP A 204 -18.70 3.41 23.09
CA ASP A 204 -17.57 4.33 23.15
C ASP A 204 -17.30 5.01 21.82
N TRP A 205 -17.66 4.39 20.69
CA TRP A 205 -17.53 5.01 19.38
C TRP A 205 -18.54 6.14 19.15
N ASN A 206 -19.72 6.06 19.78
CA ASN A 206 -20.74 7.12 19.78
C ASN A 206 -21.06 7.65 18.36
N ASN A 207 -21.31 6.75 17.41
CA ASN A 207 -21.53 7.10 15.98
C ASN A 207 -20.40 7.97 15.38
N GLY A 208 -19.17 7.74 15.81
CA GLY A 208 -17.99 8.48 15.38
C GLY A 208 -17.75 9.79 16.13
N ASN A 209 -18.55 10.12 17.13
CA ASN A 209 -18.44 11.37 17.91
C ASN A 209 -17.74 11.16 19.27
N TYR A 210 -16.83 10.19 19.35
CA TYR A 210 -16.02 9.96 20.54
C TYR A 210 -15.10 11.16 20.86
N THR A 211 -14.84 11.37 22.15
CA THR A 211 -13.92 12.39 22.66
C THR A 211 -12.57 11.79 23.10
N SER A 212 -12.57 10.50 23.36
CA SER A 212 -11.38 9.67 23.61
C SER A 212 -11.45 8.45 22.70
N PRO A 213 -10.32 7.88 22.25
CA PRO A 213 -10.35 6.69 21.40
C PRO A 213 -11.23 5.57 21.98
N PRO A 214 -12.07 4.91 21.18
CA PRO A 214 -12.95 3.84 21.64
C PRO A 214 -12.14 2.55 21.89
N ILE A 215 -11.53 2.47 23.08
CA ILE A 215 -10.53 1.46 23.45
C ILE A 215 -11.07 0.05 23.29
N GLY A 216 -12.28 -0.24 23.80
CA GLY A 216 -12.88 -1.56 23.72
C GLY A 216 -13.18 -1.99 22.29
N ALA A 217 -13.69 -1.06 21.47
CA ALA A 217 -13.93 -1.31 20.04
C ALA A 217 -12.64 -1.65 19.29
N MET A 218 -11.61 -0.81 19.45
CA MET A 218 -10.35 -0.95 18.72
C MET A 218 -9.53 -2.16 19.19
N ALA A 219 -9.63 -2.54 20.47
CA ALA A 219 -9.05 -3.79 20.96
C ALA A 219 -9.73 -5.01 20.31
N THR A 220 -11.08 -5.02 20.25
CA THR A 220 -11.82 -6.12 19.58
C THR A 220 -11.49 -6.19 18.09
N VAL A 221 -11.36 -5.04 17.41
CA VAL A 221 -10.92 -4.98 16.02
C VAL A 221 -9.52 -5.58 15.86
N ALA A 222 -8.58 -5.22 16.75
CA ALA A 222 -7.22 -5.78 16.73
C ALA A 222 -7.24 -7.31 16.82
N ASP A 223 -8.08 -7.87 17.69
CA ASP A 223 -8.21 -9.32 17.89
C ASP A 223 -8.76 -10.00 16.62
N ILE A 224 -9.81 -9.44 16.01
CA ILE A 224 -10.42 -9.97 14.78
C ILE A 224 -9.43 -9.87 13.61
N HIS A 225 -8.78 -8.74 13.47
CA HIS A 225 -7.79 -8.48 12.41
C HIS A 225 -6.64 -9.47 12.48
N GLU A 226 -6.07 -9.65 13.66
CA GLU A 226 -4.92 -10.53 13.89
C GLU A 226 -5.24 -12.01 13.65
N LEU A 227 -6.49 -12.46 13.90
CA LEU A 227 -6.93 -13.81 13.59
C LEU A 227 -6.83 -14.15 12.11
N ASN A 228 -6.89 -13.16 11.22
CA ASN A 228 -6.96 -13.35 9.77
C ASN A 228 -5.67 -12.96 9.04
N LEU A 229 -4.76 -12.23 9.70
CA LEU A 229 -3.47 -11.84 9.11
C LEU A 229 -2.59 -13.04 8.78
N THR A 230 -2.65 -14.09 9.60
CA THR A 230 -1.84 -15.30 9.45
C THR A 230 -2.71 -16.56 9.52
N THR A 231 -2.15 -17.71 9.11
CA THR A 231 -2.86 -18.96 9.32
C THR A 231 -2.83 -19.38 10.80
N PRO A 232 -3.76 -20.23 11.25
CA PRO A 232 -3.73 -20.82 12.59
C PRO A 232 -2.43 -21.57 12.88
N ALA A 233 -1.88 -22.29 11.89
CA ALA A 233 -0.63 -23.02 12.01
C ALA A 233 0.55 -22.09 12.27
N TYR A 234 0.66 -21.00 11.49
CA TYR A 234 1.71 -19.99 11.71
C TYR A 234 1.56 -19.36 13.09
N ARG A 235 0.36 -18.88 13.46
CA ARG A 235 0.13 -18.26 14.77
C ARG A 235 0.50 -19.19 15.91
N ALA A 236 0.09 -20.45 15.87
CA ALA A 236 0.42 -21.44 16.89
C ALA A 236 1.93 -21.70 17.00
N SER A 237 2.67 -21.64 15.89
CA SER A 237 4.13 -21.81 15.88
C SER A 237 4.89 -20.58 16.40
N GLN A 238 4.35 -19.37 16.19
CA GLN A 238 5.01 -18.11 16.55
C GLN A 238 4.69 -17.63 17.98
N THR A 239 3.56 -18.04 18.54
CA THR A 239 3.11 -17.53 19.84
C THR A 239 2.68 -18.71 20.73
N SER A 240 3.49 -19.05 21.74
CA SER A 240 3.11 -20.04 22.73
C SER A 240 1.96 -19.55 23.62
N PRO A 241 1.18 -20.46 24.25
CA PRO A 241 0.15 -20.05 25.22
C PRO A 241 0.68 -19.17 26.35
N ALA A 242 1.91 -19.39 26.80
CA ALA A 242 2.55 -18.59 27.84
C ALA A 242 2.90 -17.17 27.35
N ALA A 243 3.22 -16.98 26.07
CA ALA A 243 3.53 -15.68 25.47
C ALA A 243 2.27 -14.92 25.03
N PHE A 244 1.12 -15.59 24.95
CA PHE A 244 -0.12 -15.04 24.41
C PHE A 244 -0.60 -13.75 25.12
N PRO A 245 -0.57 -13.63 26.46
CA PRO A 245 -1.04 -12.38 27.10
C PRO A 245 -0.24 -11.15 26.68
N LYS A 246 1.08 -11.31 26.52
CA LYS A 246 1.93 -10.21 26.05
C LYS A 246 1.65 -9.88 24.57
N PHE A 247 1.55 -10.90 23.72
CA PHE A 247 1.21 -10.73 22.31
C PHE A 247 -0.10 -9.97 22.14
N LEU A 248 -1.17 -10.36 22.85
CA LEU A 248 -2.47 -9.71 22.83
C LEU A 248 -2.37 -8.24 23.23
N ALA A 249 -1.71 -7.96 24.37
CA ALA A 249 -1.56 -6.59 24.87
C ALA A 249 -0.77 -5.70 23.88
N ASP A 250 0.30 -6.21 23.29
CA ASP A 250 1.13 -5.48 22.32
C ASP A 250 0.33 -5.17 21.03
N THR A 251 -0.43 -6.14 20.53
CA THR A 251 -1.27 -5.99 19.32
C THR A 251 -2.37 -4.95 19.54
N GLN A 252 -3.13 -5.06 20.62
CA GLN A 252 -4.19 -4.13 20.95
C GLN A 252 -3.63 -2.71 21.19
N LYS A 253 -2.51 -2.58 21.91
CA LYS A 253 -1.83 -1.31 22.11
C LYS A 253 -1.40 -0.69 20.78
N SER A 254 -0.76 -1.47 19.90
CA SER A 254 -0.32 -0.99 18.58
C SER A 254 -1.49 -0.47 17.76
N THR A 255 -2.62 -1.18 17.75
CA THR A 255 -3.83 -0.74 17.04
C THR A 255 -4.38 0.58 17.58
N LEU A 256 -4.45 0.71 18.90
CA LEU A 256 -4.93 1.93 19.55
C LEU A 256 -4.04 3.16 19.32
N GLU A 257 -2.72 2.97 19.28
CA GLU A 257 -1.77 4.07 19.13
C GLU A 257 -1.63 4.55 17.69
N ASN A 258 -1.89 3.67 16.72
CA ASN A 258 -1.60 3.97 15.31
C ASN A 258 -2.84 4.26 14.46
N PHE A 259 -4.06 3.87 14.90
CA PHE A 259 -5.24 3.96 14.05
C PHE A 259 -6.40 4.71 14.68
N ASP A 260 -7.04 5.58 13.88
CA ASP A 260 -8.28 6.26 14.24
C ASP A 260 -9.49 5.41 13.82
N ALA A 261 -10.46 5.24 14.72
CA ALA A 261 -11.61 4.39 14.49
C ALA A 261 -12.50 4.85 13.31
N ASN A 262 -12.65 6.16 13.11
CA ASN A 262 -13.44 6.68 11.98
C ASN A 262 -12.74 6.49 10.64
N ASN A 263 -11.40 6.61 10.61
CA ASN A 263 -10.60 6.27 9.44
C ASN A 263 -10.74 4.80 9.10
N TRP A 264 -10.63 3.93 10.11
CA TRP A 264 -10.83 2.49 9.97
C TRP A 264 -12.19 2.17 9.33
N VAL A 265 -13.27 2.71 9.91
CA VAL A 265 -14.63 2.52 9.38
C VAL A 265 -14.75 2.97 7.92
N ARG A 266 -14.24 4.14 7.56
CA ARG A 266 -14.35 4.63 6.16
C ARG A 266 -13.55 3.80 5.17
N GLN A 267 -12.36 3.37 5.53
CA GLN A 267 -11.58 2.47 4.67
C GLN A 267 -12.19 1.07 4.59
N LEU A 268 -12.71 0.50 5.70
CA LEU A 268 -13.48 -0.75 5.66
C LEU A 268 -14.68 -0.67 4.70
N GLN A 269 -15.45 0.41 4.79
CA GLN A 269 -16.58 0.63 3.89
C GLN A 269 -16.16 0.71 2.43
N ALA A 270 -14.97 1.26 2.14
CA ALA A 270 -14.41 1.29 0.79
C ALA A 270 -13.98 -0.10 0.31
N LEU A 271 -13.34 -0.90 1.17
CA LEU A 271 -12.99 -2.29 0.89
C LEU A 271 -14.23 -3.16 0.61
N MET A 272 -15.23 -3.09 1.50
CA MET A 272 -16.47 -3.87 1.37
C MET A 272 -17.27 -3.53 0.11
N ALA A 273 -17.05 -2.34 -0.46
CA ALA A 273 -17.66 -1.90 -1.72
C ALA A 273 -16.83 -2.27 -2.95
N ASP A 274 -15.67 -2.94 -2.78
CA ASP A 274 -14.75 -3.22 -3.89
C ASP A 274 -15.32 -4.26 -4.86
N ASP A 275 -15.53 -3.82 -6.10
CA ASP A 275 -15.94 -4.64 -7.22
C ASP A 275 -15.61 -3.94 -8.54
N VAL A 276 -14.54 -4.38 -9.19
CA VAL A 276 -14.08 -3.81 -10.46
C VAL A 276 -15.06 -4.06 -11.61
N SER A 277 -15.98 -5.03 -11.47
CA SER A 277 -16.96 -5.37 -12.50
C SER A 277 -18.20 -4.45 -12.51
N ARG A 278 -18.42 -3.69 -11.44
CA ARG A 278 -19.61 -2.84 -11.29
C ARG A 278 -19.93 -1.93 -12.49
N PRO A 279 -18.94 -1.22 -13.11
CA PRO A 279 -19.21 -0.40 -14.31
C PRO A 279 -19.53 -1.21 -15.55
N PHE A 280 -19.30 -2.51 -15.49
CA PHE A 280 -19.53 -3.45 -16.59
C PHE A 280 -20.79 -4.29 -16.38
N GLY A 281 -21.71 -3.80 -15.54
CA GLY A 281 -22.96 -4.49 -15.21
C GLY A 281 -22.77 -5.76 -14.37
N GLY A 282 -21.70 -5.82 -13.58
CA GLY A 282 -21.35 -6.97 -12.74
C GLY A 282 -20.64 -8.10 -13.50
N SER A 283 -20.26 -7.90 -14.77
CA SER A 283 -19.52 -8.92 -15.54
C SER A 283 -18.02 -8.75 -15.37
N MET A 284 -17.40 -9.73 -14.72
CA MET A 284 -15.94 -9.79 -14.54
C MET A 284 -15.22 -10.03 -15.88
N GLU A 285 -15.85 -10.75 -16.82
CA GLU A 285 -15.32 -10.97 -18.16
C GLU A 285 -15.23 -9.65 -18.94
N LYS A 286 -16.26 -8.80 -18.86
CA LYS A 286 -16.24 -7.49 -19.50
C LYS A 286 -15.21 -6.56 -18.84
N ALA A 287 -15.06 -6.63 -17.52
CA ALA A 287 -14.02 -5.88 -16.80
C ALA A 287 -12.62 -6.37 -17.19
N ALA A 288 -12.42 -7.67 -17.33
CA ALA A 288 -11.16 -8.27 -17.78
C ALA A 288 -10.82 -7.87 -19.23
N ALA A 289 -11.80 -7.81 -20.12
CA ALA A 289 -11.61 -7.51 -21.54
C ALA A 289 -11.04 -6.11 -21.84
N VAL A 290 -11.14 -5.16 -20.91
CA VAL A 290 -10.58 -3.80 -21.08
C VAL A 290 -9.13 -3.70 -20.65
N VAL A 291 -8.58 -4.69 -19.92
CA VAL A 291 -7.19 -4.67 -19.41
C VAL A 291 -6.21 -4.74 -20.58
N ARG A 292 -5.24 -3.83 -20.60
CA ARG A 292 -4.19 -3.73 -21.63
C ARG A 292 -2.79 -3.96 -21.09
N ALA A 293 -2.60 -3.71 -19.80
CA ALA A 293 -1.31 -3.88 -19.16
C ALA A 293 -0.85 -5.35 -19.17
N ARG A 294 0.45 -5.58 -19.20
CA ARG A 294 1.02 -6.87 -18.80
C ARG A 294 0.86 -7.03 -17.30
N VAL A 295 0.38 -8.18 -16.84
CA VAL A 295 0.03 -8.36 -15.43
C VAL A 295 0.77 -9.53 -14.81
N LEU A 296 1.30 -9.31 -13.59
CA LEU A 296 1.80 -10.34 -12.68
C LEU A 296 0.92 -10.34 -11.43
N VAL A 297 0.01 -11.30 -11.32
CA VAL A 297 -0.83 -11.47 -10.13
C VAL A 297 -0.06 -12.28 -9.09
N VAL A 298 0.00 -11.77 -7.85
CA VAL A 298 0.72 -12.40 -6.73
C VAL A 298 -0.25 -12.74 -5.61
N PRO A 299 -0.96 -13.88 -5.65
CA PRO A 299 -1.83 -14.33 -4.56
C PRO A 299 -1.02 -15.06 -3.49
N SER A 300 -1.43 -14.96 -2.22
CA SER A 300 -1.06 -15.89 -1.16
C SER A 300 -2.13 -16.97 -1.07
N LEU A 301 -1.76 -18.24 -1.24
CA LEU A 301 -2.73 -19.33 -1.33
C LEU A 301 -3.40 -19.66 0.02
N GLN A 302 -2.78 -19.25 1.12
CA GLN A 302 -3.27 -19.46 2.47
C GLN A 302 -3.73 -18.14 3.13
N ASP A 303 -4.15 -17.18 2.31
CA ASP A 303 -4.64 -15.89 2.78
C ASP A 303 -6.06 -16.02 3.35
N HIS A 304 -6.22 -15.64 4.62
CA HIS A 304 -7.50 -15.63 5.32
C HIS A 304 -8.10 -14.22 5.43
N MET A 305 -7.37 -13.19 5.00
CA MET A 305 -7.81 -11.80 5.07
C MET A 305 -8.37 -11.31 3.73
N VAL A 306 -7.73 -11.73 2.63
CA VAL A 306 -8.16 -11.44 1.26
C VAL A 306 -8.12 -12.74 0.47
N ASN A 307 -9.30 -13.32 0.22
CA ASN A 307 -9.39 -14.61 -0.47
C ASN A 307 -8.71 -14.55 -1.85
N PRO A 308 -7.78 -15.46 -2.16
CA PRO A 308 -7.04 -15.43 -3.41
C PRO A 308 -7.85 -15.85 -4.64
N THR A 309 -9.01 -16.48 -4.45
CA THR A 309 -9.81 -17.08 -5.55
C THR A 309 -10.24 -16.04 -6.61
N PRO A 310 -10.78 -14.84 -6.25
CA PRO A 310 -11.14 -13.87 -7.28
C PRO A 310 -9.94 -13.36 -8.07
N ALA A 311 -8.79 -13.13 -7.42
CA ALA A 311 -7.55 -12.72 -8.10
C ALA A 311 -7.07 -13.79 -9.08
N LEU A 312 -7.09 -15.07 -8.70
CA LEU A 312 -6.74 -16.19 -9.57
C LEU A 312 -7.71 -16.34 -10.75
N ASN A 313 -9.01 -16.13 -10.52
CA ASN A 313 -10.02 -16.15 -11.57
C ASN A 313 -9.80 -15.02 -12.58
N PHE A 314 -9.58 -13.81 -12.08
CA PHE A 314 -9.30 -12.65 -12.91
C PHE A 314 -8.00 -12.83 -13.73
N ALA A 315 -6.95 -13.37 -13.09
CA ALA A 315 -5.69 -13.69 -13.77
C ALA A 315 -5.91 -14.63 -14.97
N ARG A 316 -6.80 -15.63 -14.85
CA ARG A 316 -7.15 -16.53 -15.98
C ARG A 316 -7.87 -15.79 -17.09
N LEU A 317 -8.80 -14.90 -16.77
CA LEU A 317 -9.56 -14.13 -17.77
C LEU A 317 -8.67 -13.21 -18.61
N ILE A 318 -7.62 -12.63 -18.00
CA ILE A 318 -6.68 -11.73 -18.68
C ILE A 318 -5.39 -12.42 -19.16
N HIS A 319 -5.29 -13.75 -19.03
CA HIS A 319 -4.08 -14.54 -19.33
C HIS A 319 -2.82 -14.01 -18.64
N ALA A 320 -2.95 -13.53 -17.40
CA ALA A 320 -1.85 -12.98 -16.61
C ALA A 320 -0.87 -14.05 -16.14
N ARG A 321 0.38 -13.65 -15.91
CA ARG A 321 1.32 -14.46 -15.13
C ARG A 321 0.87 -14.49 -13.66
N VAL A 322 1.12 -15.61 -12.99
CA VAL A 322 0.81 -15.79 -11.58
C VAL A 322 2.06 -16.24 -10.84
N PHE A 323 2.44 -15.51 -9.78
CA PHE A 323 3.48 -15.88 -8.84
C PHE A 323 2.85 -16.23 -7.49
N LYS A 324 2.72 -17.50 -7.15
CA LYS A 324 2.04 -17.96 -5.94
C LYS A 324 2.95 -17.88 -4.72
N LEU A 325 2.46 -17.23 -3.66
CA LEU A 325 3.00 -17.34 -2.31
C LEU A 325 2.32 -18.53 -1.62
N THR A 326 3.10 -19.37 -0.97
CA THR A 326 2.63 -20.67 -0.47
C THR A 326 2.91 -20.91 1.00
N SER A 327 3.63 -19.99 1.67
CA SER A 327 3.91 -20.07 3.10
C SER A 327 2.63 -19.99 3.94
N ASP A 328 2.72 -20.52 5.14
CA ASP A 328 1.66 -20.45 6.14
C ASP A 328 1.53 -19.06 6.82
N CYS A 329 2.34 -18.09 6.41
CA CYS A 329 2.20 -16.70 6.87
C CYS A 329 0.88 -16.04 6.48
N GLY A 330 0.06 -16.66 5.64
CA GLY A 330 -1.24 -16.14 5.25
C GLY A 330 -1.14 -14.83 4.46
N HIS A 331 -1.82 -13.79 4.91
CA HIS A 331 -1.76 -12.45 4.30
C HIS A 331 -0.36 -11.83 4.36
N LEU A 332 0.42 -12.16 5.39
CA LEU A 332 1.79 -11.66 5.59
C LEU A 332 2.85 -12.42 4.76
N ALA A 333 2.46 -13.32 3.87
CA ALA A 333 3.37 -14.10 3.03
C ALA A 333 4.31 -13.25 2.17
N THR A 334 3.94 -12.01 1.86
CA THR A 334 4.80 -11.05 1.15
C THR A 334 6.12 -10.77 1.88
N GLY A 335 6.09 -10.72 3.21
CA GLY A 335 7.28 -10.58 4.06
C GLY A 335 8.04 -11.90 4.20
N CYS A 336 7.33 -12.98 4.52
CA CYS A 336 7.93 -14.31 4.74
C CYS A 336 8.63 -14.87 3.48
N GLU A 337 8.08 -14.56 2.30
CA GLU A 337 8.63 -15.02 1.01
C GLU A 337 9.33 -13.88 0.24
N SER A 338 9.72 -12.80 0.90
CA SER A 338 10.35 -11.64 0.26
C SER A 338 11.58 -12.02 -0.60
N LYS A 339 12.37 -13.00 -0.15
CA LYS A 339 13.55 -13.52 -0.89
C LYS A 339 13.19 -14.13 -2.25
N ARG A 340 11.97 -14.67 -2.41
CA ARG A 340 11.46 -15.20 -3.69
C ARG A 340 10.69 -14.14 -4.47
N LEU A 341 9.87 -13.36 -3.76
CA LEU A 341 8.97 -12.38 -4.35
C LEU A 341 9.72 -11.20 -5.01
N TYR A 342 10.68 -10.59 -4.29
CA TYR A 342 11.34 -9.39 -4.78
C TYR A 342 12.09 -9.59 -6.11
N PRO A 343 12.90 -10.66 -6.28
CA PRO A 343 13.51 -10.95 -7.58
C PRO A 343 12.49 -11.18 -8.70
N ALA A 344 11.40 -11.89 -8.40
CA ALA A 344 10.37 -12.17 -9.40
C ALA A 344 9.66 -10.90 -9.89
N VAL A 345 9.33 -9.98 -8.97
CA VAL A 345 8.73 -8.69 -9.30
C VAL A 345 9.72 -7.83 -10.10
N ASN A 346 10.97 -7.71 -9.64
CA ASN A 346 11.99 -6.93 -10.35
C ASN A 346 12.28 -7.48 -11.76
N ALA A 347 12.30 -8.80 -11.93
CA ALA A 347 12.45 -9.42 -13.26
C ALA A 347 11.28 -9.04 -14.17
N PHE A 348 10.04 -9.15 -13.67
CA PHE A 348 8.85 -8.77 -14.43
C PHE A 348 8.82 -7.28 -14.78
N LEU A 349 9.21 -6.41 -13.85
CA LEU A 349 9.30 -4.97 -14.13
C LEU A 349 10.37 -4.65 -15.17
N GLY A 350 11.46 -5.40 -15.23
CA GLY A 350 12.59 -5.20 -16.16
C GLY A 350 12.35 -5.69 -17.60
N GLU A 351 11.34 -6.55 -17.82
CA GLU A 351 10.95 -7.02 -19.16
C GLU A 351 10.32 -5.91 -20.01
#